data_b8e1b37cbcc63baca597b5c8567b3268
#
_entry.id   b8e1b37cbcc63baca597b5c8567b3268
#
_cell.length_a   1.000
_cell.length_b   1.000
_cell.length_c   1.000
_cell.angle_alpha   90.00
_cell.angle_beta   90.00
_cell.angle_gamma   90.00
#
_symmetry.space_group_name_H-M   'P 1'
#
loop_
_entity.id
_entity.type
_entity.pdbx_description
1 polymer ?
#
loop_
_entity_poly.entity_id
_entity_poly.type
_entity_poly.pdbx_seq_one_letter_code
_entity_poly.pdbx_strand_id
1 'polypeptide(L)'
;GWTWVVFRVLPAPINPARRRQCVLFLLIATLGECVCSLIWGLYVYWLNNVPPFVPPGHVLLFALGLTFAPRMPRWGVLLTASFAAAYGMAAWLTGADTISAALGLFFLGFMVLGSNRRLYATMFVLSLLMELYGTWIGNWLWVARVPGLPRTRRNPTRGGGGWYCATDPVVGDA
;
A
#
# COMPACT_ATOMS: atom_id res chain seq x y z
N GLY A 1 -7.08 13.04 -15.94
CA GLY A 1 -7.64 11.72 -16.16
C GLY A 1 -8.82 11.42 -15.22
N TRP A 2 -9.53 10.33 -15.49
CA TRP A 2 -10.72 9.90 -14.72
C TRP A 2 -10.50 9.77 -13.21
N THR A 3 -9.31 9.38 -12.77
CA THR A 3 -8.95 9.27 -11.35
C THR A 3 -9.14 10.60 -10.60
N TRP A 4 -8.76 11.73 -11.22
CA TRP A 4 -8.96 13.06 -10.64
C TRP A 4 -10.43 13.49 -10.62
N VAL A 5 -11.20 13.08 -11.64
CA VAL A 5 -12.66 13.32 -11.66
C VAL A 5 -13.32 12.55 -10.52
N VAL A 6 -13.04 11.26 -10.41
CA VAL A 6 -13.56 10.41 -9.33
C VAL A 6 -13.11 10.92 -7.96
N PHE A 7 -11.85 11.33 -7.82
CA PHE A 7 -11.33 11.93 -6.59
C PHE A 7 -12.04 13.24 -6.19
N ARG A 8 -12.48 14.03 -7.16
CA ARG A 8 -13.24 15.27 -6.88
C ARG A 8 -14.71 15.01 -6.55
N VAL A 9 -15.30 14.00 -7.15
CA VAL A 9 -16.74 13.69 -7.01
C VAL A 9 -17.02 12.87 -5.74
N LEU A 10 -16.21 11.84 -5.44
CA LEU A 10 -16.41 10.97 -4.28
C LEU A 10 -16.33 11.69 -2.92
N PRO A 11 -15.40 12.64 -2.69
CA PRO A 11 -15.32 13.37 -1.43
C PRO A 11 -16.33 14.51 -1.29
N ALA A 12 -17.05 14.89 -2.34
CA ALA A 12 -17.96 16.04 -2.31
C ALA A 12 -19.07 15.96 -1.25
N PRO A 13 -19.68 14.79 -0.94
CA PRO A 13 -20.66 14.64 0.12
C PRO A 13 -20.07 14.22 1.48
N ILE A 14 -18.73 14.17 1.64
CA ILE A 14 -18.07 13.63 2.81
C ILE A 14 -17.91 14.70 3.89
N ASN A 15 -18.11 14.29 5.17
CA ASN A 15 -17.81 15.05 6.38
C ASN A 15 -16.44 15.77 6.26
N PRO A 16 -16.31 17.04 6.71
CA PRO A 16 -15.07 17.82 6.69
C PRO A 16 -13.83 17.08 7.25
N ALA A 17 -14.00 16.29 8.31
CA ALA A 17 -12.94 15.47 8.87
C ALA A 17 -12.41 14.46 7.84
N ARG A 18 -13.28 13.72 7.16
CA ARG A 18 -12.85 12.77 6.12
C ARG A 18 -12.21 13.45 4.91
N ARG A 19 -12.66 14.65 4.56
CA ARG A 19 -12.04 15.44 3.50
C ARG A 19 -10.60 15.80 3.87
N ARG A 20 -10.38 16.22 5.13
CA ARG A 20 -9.04 16.49 5.66
C ARG A 20 -8.16 15.24 5.61
N GLN A 21 -8.68 14.09 6.04
CA GLN A 21 -7.99 12.79 5.96
C GLN A 21 -7.55 12.47 4.52
N CYS A 22 -8.45 12.61 3.53
CA CYS A 22 -8.12 12.38 2.13
C CYS A 22 -7.02 13.31 1.62
N VAL A 23 -7.03 14.58 2.02
CA VAL A 23 -6.00 15.56 1.62
C VAL A 23 -4.64 15.21 2.26
N LEU A 24 -4.62 14.90 3.55
CA LEU A 24 -3.40 14.46 4.23
C LEU A 24 -2.86 13.18 3.61
N PHE A 25 -3.73 12.22 3.33
CA PHE A 25 -3.33 10.98 2.66
C PHE A 25 -2.77 11.23 1.25
N LEU A 26 -3.38 12.15 0.48
CA LEU A 26 -2.87 12.54 -0.83
C LEU A 26 -1.44 13.09 -0.75
N LEU A 27 -1.16 13.96 0.23
CA LEU A 27 0.17 14.52 0.44
C LEU A 27 1.18 13.43 0.84
N ILE A 28 0.82 12.56 1.78
CA ILE A 28 1.68 11.46 2.25
C ILE A 28 1.95 10.48 1.10
N ALA A 29 0.92 10.10 0.33
CA ALA A 29 1.08 9.21 -0.80
C ALA A 29 1.96 9.83 -1.89
N THR A 30 1.78 11.13 -2.20
CA THR A 30 2.61 11.83 -3.18
C THR A 30 4.06 11.87 -2.76
N LEU A 31 4.34 12.22 -1.50
CA LEU A 31 5.71 12.23 -0.96
C LEU A 31 6.31 10.82 -0.96
N GLY A 32 5.55 9.83 -0.53
CA GLY A 32 5.96 8.42 -0.55
C GLY A 32 6.34 7.95 -1.96
N GLU A 33 5.53 8.26 -2.95
CA GLU A 33 5.80 7.94 -4.36
C GLU A 33 7.06 8.62 -4.88
N CYS A 34 7.23 9.92 -4.59
CA CYS A 34 8.45 10.64 -4.97
C CYS A 34 9.70 10.04 -4.33
N VAL A 35 9.65 9.72 -3.05
CA VAL A 35 10.78 9.13 -2.33
C VAL A 35 11.06 7.72 -2.85
N CYS A 36 10.05 6.86 -2.92
CA CYS A 36 10.24 5.46 -3.25
C CYS A 36 10.61 5.25 -4.73
N SER A 37 9.99 5.99 -5.65
CA SER A 37 10.22 5.82 -7.08
C SER A 37 11.36 6.69 -7.62
N LEU A 38 11.36 8.01 -7.32
CA LEU A 38 12.30 8.95 -7.95
C LEU A 38 13.63 9.07 -7.19
N ILE A 39 13.61 9.03 -5.85
CA ILE A 39 14.82 9.23 -5.05
C ILE A 39 15.48 7.89 -4.74
N TRP A 40 14.71 6.93 -4.23
CA TRP A 40 15.25 5.64 -3.79
C TRP A 40 15.30 4.59 -4.90
N GLY A 41 14.43 4.70 -5.93
CA GLY A 41 14.43 3.79 -7.07
C GLY A 41 13.96 2.36 -6.71
N LEU A 42 13.00 2.21 -5.79
CA LEU A 42 12.44 0.90 -5.43
C LEU A 42 11.67 0.28 -6.60
N TYR A 43 10.99 1.11 -7.36
CA TYR A 43 10.26 0.76 -8.57
C TYR A 43 10.28 1.92 -9.57
N VAL A 44 10.07 1.60 -10.81
CA VAL A 44 10.09 2.55 -11.92
C VAL A 44 8.77 2.46 -12.67
N TYR A 45 8.14 3.60 -12.89
CA TYR A 45 6.96 3.70 -13.75
C TYR A 45 7.35 3.68 -15.22
N TRP A 46 6.43 3.23 -16.06
CA TRP A 46 6.64 3.16 -17.51
C TRP A 46 7.22 4.42 -18.15
N LEU A 47 6.79 5.61 -17.70
CA LEU A 47 7.27 6.90 -18.23
C LEU A 47 8.45 7.49 -17.45
N ASN A 48 9.10 6.74 -16.58
CA ASN A 48 10.18 7.22 -15.69
C ASN A 48 9.81 8.44 -14.83
N ASN A 49 8.52 8.60 -14.52
CA ASN A 49 7.98 9.64 -13.66
C ASN A 49 6.85 9.06 -12.80
N VAL A 50 6.43 9.77 -11.76
CA VAL A 50 5.21 9.39 -11.01
C VAL A 50 3.99 9.86 -11.82
N PRO A 51 3.19 8.91 -12.36
CA PRO A 51 2.01 9.31 -13.15
C PRO A 51 1.01 10.12 -12.31
N PRO A 52 0.43 11.19 -12.85
CA PRO A 52 -0.46 12.07 -12.10
C PRO A 52 -1.72 11.40 -11.51
N PHE A 53 -2.07 10.20 -11.97
CA PHE A 53 -3.21 9.44 -11.45
C PHE A 53 -2.86 8.60 -10.21
N VAL A 54 -1.59 8.39 -9.91
CA VAL A 54 -1.14 7.51 -8.82
C VAL A 54 -1.49 8.08 -7.46
N PRO A 55 -1.12 9.32 -7.10
CA PRO A 55 -1.46 9.87 -5.79
C PRO A 55 -2.96 9.85 -5.47
N PRO A 56 -3.86 10.35 -6.34
CA PRO A 56 -5.30 10.24 -6.08
C PRO A 56 -5.80 8.80 -6.13
N GLY A 57 -5.13 7.90 -6.87
CA GLY A 57 -5.42 6.46 -6.87
C GLY A 57 -5.22 5.83 -5.49
N HIS A 58 -4.16 6.18 -4.78
CA HIS A 58 -3.92 5.74 -3.40
C HIS A 58 -5.01 6.22 -2.44
N VAL A 59 -5.48 7.46 -2.58
CA VAL A 59 -6.59 7.97 -1.77
C VAL A 59 -7.88 7.20 -2.04
N LEU A 60 -8.17 6.91 -3.30
CA LEU A 60 -9.35 6.10 -3.67
C LEU A 60 -9.23 4.67 -3.12
N LEU A 61 -8.04 4.08 -3.17
CA LEU A 61 -7.79 2.76 -2.60
C LEU A 61 -8.01 2.77 -1.08
N PHE A 62 -7.54 3.82 -0.38
CA PHE A 62 -7.78 4.01 1.05
C PHE A 62 -9.27 4.19 1.36
N ALA A 63 -10.01 4.97 0.58
CA ALA A 63 -11.45 5.14 0.72
C ALA A 63 -12.21 3.82 0.53
N LEU A 64 -11.80 2.99 -0.42
CA LEU A 64 -12.29 1.61 -0.58
C LEU A 64 -11.98 0.77 0.66
N GLY A 65 -10.76 0.87 1.17
CA GLY A 65 -10.35 0.19 2.41
C GLY A 65 -11.26 0.52 3.58
N LEU A 66 -11.53 1.80 3.82
CA LEU A 66 -12.46 2.25 4.87
C LEU A 66 -13.90 1.72 4.66
N THR A 67 -14.32 1.56 3.40
CA THR A 67 -15.66 1.06 3.06
C THR A 67 -15.77 -0.44 3.27
N PHE A 68 -14.73 -1.20 2.95
CA PHE A 68 -14.74 -2.67 3.04
C PHE A 68 -14.26 -3.21 4.39
N ALA A 69 -13.45 -2.47 5.13
CA ALA A 69 -12.91 -2.90 6.43
C ALA A 69 -13.98 -3.38 7.42
N PRO A 70 -15.14 -2.72 7.59
CA PRO A 70 -16.18 -3.21 8.48
C PRO A 70 -16.74 -4.59 8.10
N ARG A 71 -16.68 -4.93 6.81
CA ARG A 71 -17.15 -6.21 6.25
C ARG A 71 -16.10 -7.32 6.29
N MET A 72 -14.83 -6.99 6.59
CA MET A 72 -13.74 -7.96 6.68
C MET A 72 -14.01 -8.94 7.83
N PRO A 73 -14.21 -10.24 7.57
CA PRO A 73 -14.48 -11.22 8.61
C PRO A 73 -13.22 -11.52 9.42
N ARG A 74 -13.39 -12.00 10.65
CA ARG A 74 -12.25 -12.35 11.53
C ARG A 74 -11.31 -13.38 10.89
N TRP A 75 -11.86 -14.39 10.21
CA TRP A 75 -11.04 -15.37 9.50
C TRP A 75 -10.24 -14.76 8.35
N GLY A 76 -10.78 -13.74 7.65
CA GLY A 76 -10.07 -13.01 6.62
C GLY A 76 -8.88 -12.22 7.17
N VAL A 77 -9.04 -11.60 8.35
CA VAL A 77 -7.94 -10.93 9.06
C VAL A 77 -6.82 -11.92 9.41
N LEU A 78 -7.20 -13.09 9.97
CA LEU A 78 -6.23 -14.15 10.32
C LEU A 78 -5.53 -14.71 9.09
N LEU A 79 -6.28 -14.99 8.03
CA LEU A 79 -5.73 -15.50 6.77
C LEU A 79 -4.71 -14.53 6.16
N THR A 80 -5.02 -13.22 6.14
CA THR A 80 -4.11 -12.19 5.65
C THR A 80 -2.83 -12.12 6.49
N ALA A 81 -2.96 -12.14 7.82
CA ALA A 81 -1.81 -12.14 8.71
C ALA A 81 -0.95 -13.40 8.55
N SER A 82 -1.57 -14.58 8.45
CA SER A 82 -0.88 -15.85 8.21
C SER A 82 -0.17 -15.87 6.86
N PHE A 83 -0.82 -15.34 5.81
CA PHE A 83 -0.19 -15.21 4.50
C PHE A 83 1.03 -14.28 4.56
N ALA A 84 0.91 -13.10 5.18
CA ALA A 84 2.01 -12.15 5.31
C ALA A 84 3.19 -12.74 6.10
N ALA A 85 2.90 -13.49 7.19
CA ALA A 85 3.91 -14.17 7.99
C ALA A 85 4.60 -15.28 7.20
N ALA A 86 3.85 -16.18 6.58
CA ALA A 86 4.38 -17.31 5.83
C ALA A 86 5.19 -16.86 4.61
N TYR A 87 4.63 -15.89 3.84
CA TYR A 87 5.33 -15.36 2.68
C TYR A 87 6.58 -14.56 3.08
N GLY A 88 6.48 -13.69 4.09
CA GLY A 88 7.61 -12.92 4.60
C GLY A 88 8.74 -13.81 5.10
N MET A 89 8.42 -14.89 5.84
CA MET A 89 9.39 -15.89 6.30
C MET A 89 10.05 -16.62 5.13
N ALA A 90 9.27 -17.10 4.17
CA ALA A 90 9.80 -17.78 2.99
C ALA A 90 10.68 -16.84 2.14
N ALA A 91 10.26 -15.57 1.98
CA ALA A 91 11.01 -14.55 1.26
C ALA A 91 12.34 -14.20 1.95
N TRP A 92 12.35 -14.16 3.28
CA TRP A 92 13.55 -13.95 4.09
C TRP A 92 14.52 -15.13 3.97
N LEU A 93 14.05 -16.36 4.23
CA LEU A 93 14.88 -17.57 4.21
C LEU A 93 15.50 -17.84 2.83
N THR A 94 14.79 -17.54 1.77
CA THR A 94 15.28 -17.73 0.39
C THR A 94 16.11 -16.55 -0.12
N GLY A 95 16.08 -15.41 0.56
CA GLY A 95 16.66 -14.16 0.07
C GLY A 95 16.04 -13.67 -1.26
N ALA A 96 14.84 -14.16 -1.60
CA ALA A 96 14.22 -13.91 -2.89
C ALA A 96 13.48 -12.57 -2.95
N ASP A 97 12.96 -12.08 -1.82
CA ASP A 97 12.18 -10.86 -1.74
C ASP A 97 12.26 -10.25 -0.33
N THR A 98 13.39 -9.65 -0.02
CA THR A 98 13.65 -9.09 1.32
C THR A 98 12.82 -7.84 1.62
N ILE A 99 12.39 -7.09 0.60
CA ILE A 99 11.46 -5.97 0.78
C ILE A 99 10.11 -6.48 1.26
N SER A 100 9.56 -7.53 0.62
CA SER A 100 8.31 -8.13 1.08
C SER A 100 8.41 -8.69 2.50
N ALA A 101 9.57 -9.25 2.88
CA ALA A 101 9.79 -9.71 4.24
C ALA A 101 9.75 -8.54 5.24
N ALA A 102 10.45 -7.44 4.95
CA ALA A 102 10.46 -6.25 5.80
C ALA A 102 9.07 -5.61 5.91
N LEU A 103 8.37 -5.42 4.80
CA LEU A 103 7.02 -4.87 4.78
C LEU A 103 5.99 -5.80 5.43
N GLY A 104 6.18 -7.12 5.30
CA GLY A 104 5.38 -8.13 6.00
C GLY A 104 5.55 -8.05 7.52
N LEU A 105 6.79 -7.92 8.02
CA LEU A 105 7.06 -7.69 9.44
C LEU A 105 6.44 -6.38 9.94
N PHE A 106 6.57 -5.32 9.16
CA PHE A 106 5.94 -4.03 9.46
C PHE A 106 4.42 -4.16 9.58
N PHE A 107 3.78 -4.81 8.60
CA PHE A 107 2.36 -5.12 8.64
C PHE A 107 1.97 -5.92 9.89
N LEU A 108 2.71 -6.99 10.20
CA LEU A 108 2.45 -7.82 11.39
C LEU A 108 2.61 -7.02 12.68
N GLY A 109 3.57 -6.10 12.75
CA GLY A 109 3.70 -5.15 13.86
C GLY A 109 2.41 -4.36 14.09
N PHE A 110 1.82 -3.78 13.04
CA PHE A 110 0.52 -3.09 13.13
C PHE A 110 -0.63 -4.03 13.48
N MET A 111 -0.60 -5.29 13.00
CA MET A 111 -1.62 -6.28 13.38
C MET A 111 -1.60 -6.61 14.87
N VAL A 112 -0.43 -6.51 15.53
CA VAL A 112 -0.29 -6.75 16.98
C VAL A 112 -0.57 -5.50 17.79
N LEU A 113 0.05 -4.37 17.41
CA LEU A 113 0.06 -3.13 18.19
C LEU A 113 -1.08 -2.16 17.85
N GLY A 114 -1.58 -2.24 16.62
CA GLY A 114 -2.60 -1.30 16.12
C GLY A 114 -4.02 -1.69 16.50
N SER A 115 -4.92 -0.69 16.49
CA SER A 115 -6.32 -0.84 16.87
C SER A 115 -7.21 -1.31 15.70
N ASN A 116 -6.84 -1.01 14.46
CA ASN A 116 -7.68 -1.15 13.26
C ASN A 116 -7.35 -2.38 12.40
N ARG A 117 -7.23 -3.58 13.03
CA ARG A 117 -6.79 -4.82 12.34
C ARG A 117 -7.57 -5.15 11.08
N ARG A 118 -8.89 -4.87 11.04
CA ARG A 118 -9.72 -5.09 9.85
C ARG A 118 -9.31 -4.17 8.72
N LEU A 119 -9.03 -2.90 9.01
CA LEU A 119 -8.57 -1.93 8.02
C LEU A 119 -7.20 -2.34 7.46
N TYR A 120 -6.26 -2.69 8.33
CA TYR A 120 -4.91 -3.13 7.91
C TYR A 120 -4.98 -4.34 6.99
N ALA A 121 -5.75 -5.38 7.36
CA ALA A 121 -5.92 -6.57 6.54
C ALA A 121 -6.59 -6.24 5.20
N THR A 122 -7.62 -5.39 5.20
CA THR A 122 -8.31 -4.96 3.97
C THR A 122 -7.36 -4.19 3.06
N MET A 123 -6.60 -3.23 3.60
CA MET A 123 -5.63 -2.46 2.83
C MET A 123 -4.51 -3.33 2.26
N PHE A 124 -4.04 -4.31 3.04
CA PHE A 124 -3.04 -5.26 2.56
C PHE A 124 -3.55 -6.04 1.33
N VAL A 125 -4.78 -6.56 1.39
CA VAL A 125 -5.38 -7.30 0.26
C VAL A 125 -5.60 -6.39 -0.94
N LEU A 126 -6.18 -5.20 -0.75
CA LEU A 126 -6.43 -4.25 -1.84
C LEU A 126 -5.13 -3.80 -2.50
N SER A 127 -4.11 -3.49 -1.71
CA SER A 127 -2.79 -3.12 -2.22
C SER A 127 -2.12 -4.27 -2.97
N LEU A 128 -2.20 -5.51 -2.45
CA LEU A 128 -1.67 -6.67 -3.14
C LEU A 128 -2.35 -6.88 -4.51
N LEU A 129 -3.68 -6.72 -4.58
CA LEU A 129 -4.41 -6.80 -5.85
C LEU A 129 -3.99 -5.69 -6.82
N MET A 130 -3.81 -4.47 -6.32
CA MET A 130 -3.31 -3.34 -7.10
C MET A 130 -1.89 -3.61 -7.64
N GLU A 131 -0.99 -4.13 -6.79
CA GLU A 131 0.38 -4.49 -7.19
C GLU A 131 0.41 -5.58 -8.26
N LEU A 132 -0.38 -6.63 -8.08
CA LEU A 132 -0.49 -7.71 -9.06
C LEU A 132 -1.02 -7.19 -10.39
N TYR A 133 -2.07 -6.39 -10.36
CA TYR A 133 -2.66 -5.80 -11.57
C TYR A 133 -1.72 -4.82 -12.25
N GLY A 134 -1.17 -3.85 -11.51
CA GLY A 134 -0.33 -2.79 -12.07
C GLY A 134 0.97 -3.32 -12.68
N THR A 135 1.59 -4.32 -12.06
CA THR A 135 2.78 -4.98 -12.62
C THR A 135 2.44 -5.89 -13.79
N TRP A 136 1.27 -6.55 -13.78
CA TRP A 136 0.80 -7.37 -14.89
C TRP A 136 0.58 -6.55 -16.17
N ILE A 137 0.00 -5.35 -16.05
CA ILE A 137 -0.18 -4.45 -17.21
C ILE A 137 1.08 -3.63 -17.55
N GLY A 138 2.16 -3.81 -16.79
CA GLY A 138 3.44 -3.13 -17.04
C GLY A 138 3.44 -1.64 -16.65
N ASN A 139 2.54 -1.20 -15.78
CA ASN A 139 2.45 0.20 -15.38
C ASN A 139 3.63 0.65 -14.52
N TRP A 140 4.16 -0.25 -13.67
CA TRP A 140 5.44 -0.10 -12.96
C TRP A 140 6.15 -1.44 -12.82
N LEU A 141 7.46 -1.37 -12.62
CA LEU A 141 8.32 -2.52 -12.39
C LEU A 141 9.16 -2.30 -11.12
N TRP A 142 9.18 -3.29 -10.24
CA TRP A 142 10.05 -3.28 -9.07
C TRP A 142 11.50 -3.58 -9.46
N VAL A 143 12.43 -2.78 -8.94
CA VAL A 143 13.85 -2.90 -9.24
C VAL A 143 14.44 -4.09 -8.48
N ALA A 144 15.15 -4.97 -9.18
CA ALA A 144 15.71 -6.19 -8.61
C ALA A 144 16.83 -5.96 -7.58
N ARG A 145 17.51 -4.81 -7.65
CA ARG A 145 18.56 -4.40 -6.72
C ARG A 145 18.42 -2.93 -6.41
N VAL A 146 18.20 -2.61 -5.16
CA VAL A 146 18.09 -1.24 -4.67
C VAL A 146 19.31 -0.92 -3.83
N PRO A 147 19.99 0.23 -4.03
CA PRO A 147 21.11 0.64 -3.21
C PRO A 147 20.76 0.62 -1.72
N GLY A 148 21.62 0.00 -0.92
CA GLY A 148 21.44 -0.07 0.55
C GLY A 148 20.46 -1.13 1.05
N LEU A 149 19.80 -1.91 0.16
CA LEU A 149 18.91 -3.00 0.56
C LEU A 149 19.48 -4.35 0.07
N PRO A 150 19.34 -5.40 0.91
CA PRO A 150 19.66 -6.74 0.46
C PRO A 150 18.65 -7.20 -0.58
N ARG A 151 19.09 -7.92 -1.57
CA ARG A 151 18.42 -8.46 -2.76
C ARG A 151 16.89 -8.40 -2.79
N THR A 152 16.37 -7.73 -3.82
CA THR A 152 14.97 -7.78 -4.19
C THR A 152 14.85 -8.46 -5.54
N ARG A 153 14.15 -9.56 -5.64
CA ARG A 153 14.12 -10.35 -6.88
C ARG A 153 12.74 -10.60 -7.46
N ARG A 154 11.66 -10.14 -6.82
CA ARG A 154 10.31 -10.44 -7.31
C ARG A 154 9.56 -9.19 -7.73
N ASN A 155 8.99 -9.28 -8.90
CA ASN A 155 8.05 -8.34 -9.46
C ASN A 155 6.71 -9.10 -9.68
N PRO A 156 5.63 -8.74 -8.97
CA PRO A 156 5.54 -7.69 -7.95
C PRO A 156 6.04 -8.09 -6.56
N THR A 157 6.37 -7.07 -5.75
CA THR A 157 6.56 -7.19 -4.31
C THR A 157 5.22 -7.51 -3.64
N ARG A 158 5.12 -8.63 -2.92
CA ARG A 158 3.85 -9.08 -2.34
C ARG A 158 3.57 -8.53 -0.93
N GLY A 159 4.52 -7.82 -0.34
CA GLY A 159 4.41 -7.17 0.97
C GLY A 159 4.02 -5.70 0.92
N GLY A 160 3.84 -5.10 -0.27
CA GLY A 160 3.61 -3.65 -0.46
C GLY A 160 2.46 -3.05 0.35
N GLY A 161 1.44 -3.86 0.67
CA GLY A 161 0.30 -3.45 1.50
C GLY A 161 0.65 -3.00 2.92
N GLY A 162 1.83 -3.35 3.43
CA GLY A 162 2.29 -2.93 4.75
C GLY A 162 2.42 -1.41 4.90
N TRP A 163 2.73 -0.68 3.83
CA TRP A 163 2.86 0.78 3.86
C TRP A 163 1.59 1.50 4.30
N TYR A 164 0.43 0.99 3.93
CA TYR A 164 -0.85 1.63 4.27
C TYR A 164 -1.17 1.59 5.77
N CYS A 165 -0.56 0.69 6.52
CA CYS A 165 -0.73 0.64 7.97
C CYS A 165 -0.11 1.86 8.66
N ALA A 166 0.98 2.41 8.10
CA ALA A 166 1.66 3.58 8.65
C ALA A 166 0.83 4.87 8.57
N THR A 167 -0.21 4.89 7.75
CA THR A 167 -1.06 6.08 7.58
C THR A 167 -2.16 6.19 8.64
N ASP A 168 -2.52 5.07 9.30
CA ASP A 168 -3.58 5.04 10.32
C ASP A 168 -3.32 5.98 11.51
N PRO A 169 -2.11 6.05 12.13
CA PRO A 169 -1.84 6.97 13.22
C PRO A 169 -1.92 8.45 12.82
N VAL A 170 -1.71 8.77 11.54
CA VAL A 170 -1.71 10.15 11.03
C VAL A 170 -3.09 10.57 10.57
N VAL A 171 -3.90 9.62 10.13
CA VAL A 171 -5.20 9.85 9.47
C VAL A 171 -6.36 9.42 10.38
N GLY A 172 -6.12 8.50 11.33
CA GLY A 172 -7.16 7.89 12.16
C GLY A 172 -7.83 8.83 13.17
N ASP A 173 -7.10 9.83 13.68
CA ASP A 173 -7.55 10.77 14.72
C ASP A 173 -7.94 12.16 14.20
N ALA A 174 -8.09 12.35 12.87
CA ALA A 174 -8.35 13.66 12.26
C ALA A 174 -9.84 13.90 11.94
#